data_9a09126c84b3e274c8b6b2522784c536
#
_entry.id   9a09126c84b3e274c8b6b2522784c536
#
_cell.length_a   1.000
_cell.length_b   1.000
_cell.length_c   1.000
_cell.angle_alpha   90.00
_cell.angle_beta   90.00
_cell.angle_gamma   90.00
#
_symmetry.space_group_name_H-M   'P 1'
#
loop_
_entity.id
_entity.type
_entity.pdbx_description
1 polymer ?
#
loop_
_entity_poly.entity_id
_entity_poly.type
_entity_poly.pdbx_seq_one_letter_code
_entity_poly.pdbx_strand_id
1 'polypeptide(L)'
;GTLKHMRDDMFDSMERLPLRFFDTHPHGAIMSTYTNDTDAIRQLIGQSIPTLIQSGLTIIVLIGTMLYYSVWLFLVVLVVGGLMAFLTGKLGGLSGRFMKAQQAALADEEGFIEEMMDGQKVVQVFNHEQDAKDEFVEYNQKLFDSSQKANIYGNVLMPALGNIGNIMYVVIAIVGGVMILEQTPNVHLFGINVITVGIVVSFLGMVRNFSQTIGQMSMQVPMIALGMAGAGRVFALIDQEPEEDHGYVTLVRARELPDGSVEPTEERTGIWAWRHPHKADGTVTYTRLRGELVMEGVDFSYDDKKDVLHDISLWAKPGQKIAFVGATGAGKTTITNLINRFYDIADGKIRYDGININKIHKPDLRRSLGVVLQDVKLFT
;
A
#
# COMPACT_ATOMS: atom_id res chain seq x y z
N GLY A 1 -18.71 9.40 2.48
CA GLY A 1 -18.76 8.59 1.30
C GLY A 1 -17.70 7.49 1.30
N THR A 2 -17.43 6.95 0.15
CA THR A 2 -16.63 5.73 -0.09
C THR A 2 -15.27 5.73 0.63
N LEU A 3 -14.52 6.83 0.58
CA LEU A 3 -13.20 6.92 1.25
C LEU A 3 -13.28 6.85 2.78
N LYS A 4 -14.37 7.35 3.37
CA LYS A 4 -14.57 7.22 4.81
C LYS A 4 -14.74 5.75 5.18
N HIS A 5 -15.65 5.04 4.52
CA HIS A 5 -15.86 3.60 4.77
C HIS A 5 -14.59 2.78 4.55
N MET A 6 -13.84 3.09 3.47
CA MET A 6 -12.57 2.41 3.22
C MET A 6 -11.56 2.60 4.36
N ARG A 7 -11.44 3.82 4.91
CA ARG A 7 -10.56 4.07 6.07
C ARG A 7 -11.07 3.40 7.34
N ASP A 8 -12.39 3.37 7.54
CA ASP A 8 -13.03 2.68 8.66
C ASP A 8 -12.72 1.17 8.55
N ASP A 9 -12.91 0.56 7.36
CA ASP A 9 -12.64 -0.87 7.11
C ASP A 9 -11.14 -1.21 7.28
N MET A 10 -10.24 -0.33 6.79
CA MET A 10 -8.80 -0.50 6.99
C MET A 10 -8.43 -0.47 8.47
N PHE A 11 -9.02 0.43 9.24
CA PHE A 11 -8.75 0.55 10.67
C PHE A 11 -9.30 -0.65 11.43
N ASP A 12 -10.53 -1.05 11.14
CA ASP A 12 -11.16 -2.24 11.73
C ASP A 12 -10.37 -3.53 11.44
N SER A 13 -9.82 -3.66 10.23
CA SER A 13 -8.95 -4.77 9.88
C SER A 13 -7.64 -4.70 10.66
N MET A 14 -6.97 -3.55 10.66
CA MET A 14 -5.69 -3.32 11.33
C MET A 14 -5.76 -3.65 12.83
N GLU A 15 -6.84 -3.27 13.53
CA GLU A 15 -7.03 -3.56 14.96
C GLU A 15 -7.18 -5.06 15.28
N ARG A 16 -7.47 -5.89 14.27
CA ARG A 16 -7.61 -7.34 14.42
C ARG A 16 -6.37 -8.12 14.00
N LEU A 17 -5.35 -7.45 13.47
CA LEU A 17 -4.16 -8.14 12.97
C LEU A 17 -3.29 -8.67 14.11
N PRO A 18 -2.61 -9.82 13.90
CA PRO A 18 -1.65 -10.35 14.85
C PRO A 18 -0.42 -9.42 14.96
N LEU A 19 0.24 -9.42 16.12
CA LEU A 19 1.42 -8.59 16.37
C LEU A 19 2.55 -8.86 15.35
N ARG A 20 2.65 -10.11 14.86
CA ARG A 20 3.59 -10.50 13.80
C ARG A 20 3.50 -9.63 12.55
N PHE A 21 2.29 -9.15 12.21
CA PHE A 21 2.12 -8.24 11.06
C PHE A 21 2.88 -6.94 11.26
N PHE A 22 2.79 -6.34 12.44
CA PHE A 22 3.45 -5.06 12.75
C PHE A 22 4.97 -5.20 12.91
N ASP A 23 5.45 -6.38 13.31
CA ASP A 23 6.88 -6.66 13.40
C ASP A 23 7.53 -6.89 12.03
N THR A 24 6.75 -7.34 11.05
CA THR A 24 7.24 -7.64 9.69
C THR A 24 7.00 -6.50 8.70
N HIS A 25 6.15 -5.52 9.04
CA HIS A 25 5.82 -4.39 8.16
C HIS A 25 6.25 -3.06 8.79
N PRO A 26 7.06 -2.25 8.10
CA PRO A 26 7.44 -0.94 8.60
C PRO A 26 6.21 -0.05 8.83
N HIS A 27 6.15 0.61 9.98
CA HIS A 27 5.05 1.51 10.33
C HIS A 27 4.82 2.61 9.28
N GLY A 28 5.91 3.11 8.66
CA GLY A 28 5.83 4.09 7.56
C GLY A 28 5.11 3.56 6.32
N ALA A 29 5.27 2.26 5.99
CA ALA A 29 4.56 1.63 4.88
C ALA A 29 3.06 1.55 5.16
N ILE A 30 2.67 1.15 6.37
CA ILE A 30 1.26 1.11 6.81
C ILE A 30 0.65 2.53 6.76
N MET A 31 1.35 3.54 7.29
CA MET A 31 0.90 4.93 7.24
C MET A 31 0.78 5.46 5.82
N SER A 32 1.70 5.08 4.91
CA SER A 32 1.62 5.45 3.49
C SER A 32 0.35 4.90 2.84
N THR A 33 -0.12 3.72 3.24
CA THR A 33 -1.40 3.16 2.74
C THR A 33 -2.60 4.01 3.18
N TYR A 34 -2.60 4.52 4.42
CA TYR A 34 -3.66 5.42 4.91
C TYR A 34 -3.65 6.80 4.27
N THR A 35 -2.49 7.29 3.83
CA THR A 35 -2.32 8.64 3.28
C THR A 35 -2.20 8.62 1.77
N ASN A 36 -1.06 8.21 1.24
CA ASN A 36 -0.72 8.30 -0.18
C ASN A 36 -1.61 7.41 -1.06
N ASP A 37 -1.84 6.15 -0.64
CA ASP A 37 -2.62 5.21 -1.42
C ASP A 37 -4.10 5.58 -1.42
N THR A 38 -4.63 6.02 -0.28
CA THR A 38 -6.00 6.50 -0.18
C THR A 38 -6.22 7.77 -1.03
N ASP A 39 -5.23 8.67 -1.09
CA ASP A 39 -5.29 9.86 -1.94
C ASP A 39 -5.17 9.50 -3.44
N ALA A 40 -4.35 8.51 -3.79
CA ALA A 40 -4.27 7.99 -5.15
C ALA A 40 -5.62 7.40 -5.62
N ILE A 41 -6.30 6.63 -4.76
CA ILE A 41 -7.66 6.12 -5.03
C ILE A 41 -8.66 7.27 -5.16
N ARG A 42 -8.56 8.30 -4.32
CA ARG A 42 -9.41 9.50 -4.42
C ARG A 42 -9.27 10.18 -5.77
N GLN A 43 -8.04 10.35 -6.26
CA GLN A 43 -7.76 10.93 -7.57
C GLN A 43 -8.25 10.02 -8.70
N LEU A 44 -8.07 8.70 -8.58
CA LEU A 44 -8.57 7.73 -9.55
C LEU A 44 -10.08 7.84 -9.72
N ILE A 45 -10.84 7.77 -8.62
CA ILE A 45 -12.31 7.76 -8.66
C ILE A 45 -12.87 9.17 -8.95
N GLY A 46 -12.30 10.21 -8.32
CA GLY A 46 -12.84 11.57 -8.37
C GLY A 46 -12.41 12.35 -9.62
N GLN A 47 -11.31 12.00 -10.27
CA GLN A 47 -10.78 12.76 -11.41
C GLN A 47 -10.52 11.88 -12.63
N SER A 48 -9.75 10.79 -12.49
CA SER A 48 -9.29 10.04 -13.66
C SER A 48 -10.42 9.31 -14.38
N ILE A 49 -11.28 8.59 -13.65
CA ILE A 49 -12.43 7.89 -14.25
C ILE A 49 -13.42 8.86 -14.91
N PRO A 50 -13.89 9.95 -14.25
CA PRO A 50 -14.75 10.94 -14.91
C PRO A 50 -14.13 11.56 -16.16
N THR A 51 -12.84 11.92 -16.09
CA THR A 51 -12.11 12.50 -17.24
C THR A 51 -12.04 11.51 -18.41
N LEU A 52 -11.78 10.22 -18.14
CA LEU A 52 -11.78 9.20 -19.20
C LEU A 52 -13.15 9.03 -19.86
N ILE A 53 -14.21 8.99 -19.07
CA ILE A 53 -15.58 8.86 -19.58
C ILE A 53 -15.93 10.09 -20.44
N GLN A 54 -15.67 11.30 -19.92
CA GLN A 54 -15.93 12.54 -20.64
C GLN A 54 -15.12 12.61 -21.94
N SER A 55 -13.82 12.31 -21.87
CA SER A 55 -12.94 12.33 -23.06
C SER A 55 -13.32 11.26 -24.07
N GLY A 56 -13.69 10.07 -23.62
CA GLY A 56 -14.17 8.99 -24.49
C GLY A 56 -15.44 9.39 -25.24
N LEU A 57 -16.43 9.96 -24.55
CA LEU A 57 -17.64 10.46 -25.18
C LEU A 57 -17.35 11.60 -26.17
N THR A 58 -16.45 12.53 -25.79
CA THR A 58 -16.03 13.64 -26.67
C THR A 58 -15.38 13.09 -27.94
N ILE A 59 -14.50 12.11 -27.85
CA ILE A 59 -13.83 11.50 -29.02
C ILE A 59 -14.87 10.81 -29.92
N ILE A 60 -15.81 10.07 -29.37
CA ILE A 60 -16.87 9.40 -30.14
C ILE A 60 -17.69 10.44 -30.93
N VAL A 61 -18.09 11.52 -30.26
CA VAL A 61 -18.86 12.63 -30.91
C VAL A 61 -18.02 13.32 -31.98
N LEU A 62 -16.73 13.59 -31.69
CA LEU A 62 -15.84 14.22 -32.68
C LEU A 62 -15.63 13.35 -33.91
N ILE A 63 -15.39 12.04 -33.73
CA ILE A 63 -15.25 11.09 -34.85
C ILE A 63 -16.53 11.05 -35.67
N GLY A 64 -17.69 10.93 -35.01
CA GLY A 64 -18.98 10.93 -35.73
C GLY A 64 -19.24 12.20 -36.52
N THR A 65 -18.89 13.36 -35.93
CA THR A 65 -19.04 14.68 -36.60
C THR A 65 -18.05 14.85 -37.75
N MET A 66 -16.80 14.40 -37.58
CA MET A 66 -15.80 14.43 -38.64
C MET A 66 -16.19 13.57 -39.84
N LEU A 67 -16.70 12.36 -39.60
CA LEU A 67 -17.22 11.47 -40.64
C LEU A 67 -18.44 12.05 -41.36
N TYR A 68 -19.29 12.77 -40.62
CA TYR A 68 -20.44 13.45 -41.16
C TYR A 68 -20.02 14.57 -42.15
N TYR A 69 -18.99 15.35 -41.80
CA TYR A 69 -18.56 16.48 -42.66
C TYR A 69 -17.71 16.03 -43.84
N SER A 70 -16.69 15.17 -43.62
CA SER A 70 -15.81 14.67 -44.70
C SER A 70 -15.00 13.45 -44.28
N VAL A 71 -15.20 12.37 -44.99
CA VAL A 71 -14.40 11.14 -44.80
C VAL A 71 -12.95 11.35 -45.25
N TRP A 72 -12.74 12.12 -46.31
CA TRP A 72 -11.35 12.41 -46.78
C TRP A 72 -10.52 13.15 -45.74
N LEU A 73 -11.06 14.22 -45.17
CA LEU A 73 -10.36 14.98 -44.13
C LEU A 73 -10.17 14.13 -42.85
N PHE A 74 -11.12 13.27 -42.53
CA PHE A 74 -10.99 12.34 -41.40
C PHE A 74 -9.88 11.31 -41.64
N LEU A 75 -9.72 10.76 -42.85
CA LEU A 75 -8.62 9.86 -43.19
C LEU A 75 -7.25 10.55 -43.03
N VAL A 76 -7.15 11.85 -43.41
CA VAL A 76 -5.92 12.63 -43.16
C VAL A 76 -5.64 12.74 -41.66
N VAL A 77 -6.68 13.01 -40.85
CA VAL A 77 -6.54 13.03 -39.37
C VAL A 77 -6.06 11.69 -38.84
N LEU A 78 -6.59 10.58 -39.34
CA LEU A 78 -6.16 9.23 -38.92
C LEU A 78 -4.70 8.93 -39.29
N VAL A 79 -4.28 9.26 -40.51
CA VAL A 79 -2.90 9.00 -40.97
C VAL A 79 -1.90 9.89 -40.19
N VAL A 80 -2.16 11.19 -40.12
CA VAL A 80 -1.26 12.12 -39.43
C VAL A 80 -1.30 11.84 -37.91
N GLY A 81 -2.49 11.63 -37.34
CA GLY A 81 -2.64 11.30 -35.93
C GLY A 81 -1.98 9.99 -35.56
N GLY A 82 -2.13 8.95 -36.39
CA GLY A 82 -1.48 7.67 -36.21
C GLY A 82 0.07 7.74 -36.26
N LEU A 83 0.61 8.49 -37.23
CA LEU A 83 2.06 8.74 -37.32
C LEU A 83 2.57 9.48 -36.06
N MET A 84 1.81 10.46 -35.62
CA MET A 84 2.17 11.24 -34.44
C MET A 84 2.04 10.41 -33.14
N ALA A 85 1.02 9.58 -33.00
CA ALA A 85 0.89 8.66 -31.88
C ALA A 85 2.06 7.67 -31.81
N PHE A 86 2.51 7.17 -32.97
CA PHE A 86 3.68 6.30 -33.06
C PHE A 86 4.97 7.03 -32.60
N LEU A 87 5.22 8.24 -33.08
CA LEU A 87 6.38 9.04 -32.70
C LEU A 87 6.36 9.36 -31.20
N THR A 88 5.20 9.76 -30.69
CA THR A 88 5.00 10.05 -29.26
C THR A 88 5.21 8.82 -28.39
N GLY A 89 4.68 7.68 -28.80
CA GLY A 89 4.89 6.42 -28.09
C GLY A 89 6.37 6.04 -28.00
N LYS A 90 7.11 6.23 -29.10
CA LYS A 90 8.57 5.99 -29.12
C LYS A 90 9.35 6.96 -28.22
N LEU A 91 9.04 8.25 -28.26
CA LEU A 91 9.65 9.28 -27.41
C LEU A 91 9.26 9.05 -25.92
N GLY A 92 8.01 8.75 -25.64
CA GLY A 92 7.52 8.46 -24.29
C GLY A 92 8.17 7.22 -23.68
N GLY A 93 8.35 6.17 -24.45
CA GLY A 93 9.06 4.96 -24.01
C GLY A 93 10.53 5.25 -23.67
N LEU A 94 11.20 6.08 -24.47
CA LEU A 94 12.58 6.50 -24.23
C LEU A 94 12.68 7.39 -22.98
N SER A 95 11.80 8.37 -22.86
CA SER A 95 11.69 9.23 -21.66
C SER A 95 11.47 8.41 -20.40
N GLY A 96 10.52 7.45 -20.41
CA GLY A 96 10.24 6.57 -19.28
C GLY A 96 11.43 5.71 -18.86
N ARG A 97 12.24 5.25 -19.81
CA ARG A 97 13.48 4.52 -19.52
C ARG A 97 14.51 5.39 -18.79
N PHE A 98 14.72 6.62 -19.23
CA PHE A 98 15.66 7.53 -18.58
C PHE A 98 15.16 8.02 -17.22
N MET A 99 13.85 8.24 -17.07
CA MET A 99 13.26 8.57 -15.76
C MET A 99 13.43 7.44 -14.75
N LYS A 100 13.30 6.18 -15.17
CA LYS A 100 13.58 5.03 -14.27
C LYS A 100 15.05 4.98 -13.87
N ALA A 101 15.99 5.26 -14.81
CA ALA A 101 17.40 5.29 -14.52
C ALA A 101 17.77 6.45 -13.55
N GLN A 102 17.12 7.60 -13.69
CA GLN A 102 17.26 8.71 -12.76
C GLN A 102 16.76 8.34 -11.36
N GLN A 103 15.57 7.71 -11.24
CA GLN A 103 15.03 7.29 -9.95
C GLN A 103 15.93 6.25 -9.26
N ALA A 104 16.51 5.33 -10.03
CA ALA A 104 17.47 4.37 -9.47
C ALA A 104 18.73 5.06 -8.96
N ALA A 105 19.29 6.00 -9.74
CA ALA A 105 20.48 6.74 -9.32
C ALA A 105 20.20 7.65 -8.10
N LEU A 106 19.00 8.22 -8.00
CA LEU A 106 18.57 8.99 -6.84
C LEU A 106 18.47 8.12 -5.59
N ALA A 107 17.84 6.93 -5.71
CA ALA A 107 17.74 5.99 -4.58
C ALA A 107 19.12 5.49 -4.12
N ASP A 108 20.07 5.26 -5.05
CA ASP A 108 21.44 4.89 -4.71
C ASP A 108 22.12 6.01 -3.90
N GLU A 109 21.99 7.28 -4.34
CA GLU A 109 22.56 8.44 -3.65
C GLU A 109 21.92 8.68 -2.28
N GLU A 110 20.58 8.63 -2.18
CA GLU A 110 19.84 8.76 -0.91
C GLU A 110 20.24 7.66 0.08
N GLY A 111 20.37 6.41 -0.38
CA GLY A 111 20.83 5.30 0.45
C GLY A 111 22.25 5.51 0.98
N PHE A 112 23.16 6.02 0.15
CA PHE A 112 24.51 6.37 0.58
C PHE A 112 24.52 7.49 1.62
N ILE A 113 23.70 8.52 1.43
CA ILE A 113 23.56 9.64 2.39
C ILE A 113 23.04 9.10 3.74
N GLU A 114 22.01 8.25 3.72
CA GLU A 114 21.43 7.64 4.94
C GLU A 114 22.49 6.81 5.68
N GLU A 115 23.25 5.97 4.97
CA GLU A 115 24.35 5.18 5.54
C GLU A 115 25.42 6.06 6.19
N MET A 116 25.84 7.15 5.52
CA MET A 116 26.82 8.08 6.07
C MET A 116 26.30 8.86 7.26
N MET A 117 25.02 9.22 7.27
CA MET A 117 24.39 9.90 8.41
C MET A 117 24.32 8.98 9.63
N ASP A 118 23.89 7.74 9.48
CA ASP A 118 23.82 6.75 10.54
C ASP A 118 25.21 6.35 11.03
N GLY A 119 26.17 6.22 10.11
CA GLY A 119 27.56 5.90 10.37
C GLY A 119 28.46 7.08 10.74
N GLN A 120 27.96 8.31 10.87
CA GLN A 120 28.77 9.54 11.01
C GLN A 120 29.83 9.47 12.11
N LYS A 121 29.52 8.84 13.26
CA LYS A 121 30.47 8.64 14.35
C LYS A 121 31.66 7.75 13.93
N VAL A 122 31.38 6.74 13.12
CA VAL A 122 32.39 5.80 12.62
C VAL A 122 33.29 6.52 11.61
N VAL A 123 32.69 7.26 10.67
CA VAL A 123 33.41 8.07 9.67
C VAL A 123 34.40 9.02 10.36
N GLN A 124 33.95 9.74 11.41
CA GLN A 124 34.80 10.69 12.15
C GLN A 124 35.92 10.01 12.96
N VAL A 125 35.62 8.88 13.64
CA VAL A 125 36.59 8.16 14.46
C VAL A 125 37.74 7.59 13.61
N PHE A 126 37.43 7.20 12.36
CA PHE A 126 38.43 6.64 11.45
C PHE A 126 39.02 7.69 10.48
N ASN A 127 38.64 8.96 10.56
CA ASN A 127 39.03 10.07 9.66
C ASN A 127 38.79 9.74 8.19
N HIS A 128 37.64 9.11 7.87
CA HIS A 128 37.24 8.72 6.52
C HIS A 128 36.36 9.76 5.81
N GLU A 129 36.35 11.03 6.28
CA GLU A 129 35.51 12.09 5.69
C GLU A 129 35.86 12.40 4.25
N GLN A 130 37.14 12.29 3.88
CA GLN A 130 37.56 12.58 2.51
C GLN A 130 37.17 11.44 1.56
N ASP A 131 37.33 10.20 1.97
CA ASP A 131 36.94 9.03 1.21
C ASP A 131 35.42 9.02 0.97
N ALA A 132 34.62 9.31 2.02
CA ALA A 132 33.17 9.44 1.91
C ALA A 132 32.73 10.59 0.94
N LYS A 133 33.47 11.71 0.91
CA LYS A 133 33.22 12.78 -0.05
C LYS A 133 33.52 12.36 -1.48
N ASP A 134 34.61 11.66 -1.68
CA ASP A 134 35.03 11.23 -3.00
C ASP A 134 34.04 10.21 -3.56
N GLU A 135 33.55 9.29 -2.73
CA GLU A 135 32.51 8.32 -3.07
C GLU A 135 31.17 9.01 -3.35
N PHE A 136 30.77 10.00 -2.53
CA PHE A 136 29.57 10.80 -2.79
C PHE A 136 29.62 11.50 -4.16
N VAL A 137 30.79 12.01 -4.57
CA VAL A 137 30.97 12.65 -5.89
C VAL A 137 30.65 11.67 -7.02
N GLU A 138 30.97 10.38 -6.88
CA GLU A 138 30.63 9.36 -7.87
C GLU A 138 29.12 9.13 -7.97
N TYR A 139 28.42 9.00 -6.84
CA TYR A 139 26.95 8.88 -6.82
C TYR A 139 26.27 10.10 -7.40
N ASN A 140 26.70 11.30 -7.01
CA ASN A 140 26.15 12.57 -7.51
C ASN A 140 26.42 12.74 -9.03
N GLN A 141 27.60 12.32 -9.54
CA GLN A 141 27.87 12.36 -10.97
C GLN A 141 26.97 11.39 -11.74
N LYS A 142 26.75 10.18 -11.23
CA LYS A 142 25.83 9.19 -11.81
C LYS A 142 24.39 9.72 -11.85
N LEU A 143 23.95 10.38 -10.75
CA LEU A 143 22.64 11.03 -10.70
C LEU A 143 22.55 12.19 -11.69
N PHE A 144 23.58 13.04 -11.78
CA PHE A 144 23.64 14.14 -12.74
C PHE A 144 23.48 13.64 -14.19
N ASP A 145 24.27 12.64 -14.60
CA ASP A 145 24.22 12.09 -15.96
C ASP A 145 22.85 11.47 -16.29
N SER A 146 22.27 10.78 -15.33
CA SER A 146 20.94 10.17 -15.46
C SER A 146 19.84 11.22 -15.53
N SER A 147 19.93 12.25 -14.66
CA SER A 147 18.97 13.37 -14.60
C SER A 147 19.04 14.23 -15.86
N GLN A 148 20.24 14.48 -16.37
CA GLN A 148 20.41 15.23 -17.62
C GLN A 148 19.69 14.55 -18.78
N LYS A 149 19.88 13.22 -18.95
CA LYS A 149 19.21 12.44 -20.00
C LYS A 149 17.70 12.42 -19.79
N ALA A 150 17.24 12.17 -18.57
CA ALA A 150 15.81 12.15 -18.23
C ALA A 150 15.15 13.50 -18.54
N ASN A 151 15.79 14.61 -18.16
CA ASN A 151 15.28 15.96 -18.41
C ASN A 151 15.28 16.32 -19.90
N ILE A 152 16.33 15.98 -20.68
CA ILE A 152 16.36 16.23 -22.13
C ILE A 152 15.16 15.54 -22.80
N TYR A 153 14.96 14.25 -22.57
CA TYR A 153 13.87 13.50 -23.21
C TYR A 153 12.49 13.84 -22.61
N GLY A 154 12.39 14.12 -21.32
CA GLY A 154 11.15 14.54 -20.67
C GLY A 154 10.67 15.90 -21.15
N ASN A 155 11.57 16.88 -21.26
CA ASN A 155 11.23 18.23 -21.67
C ASN A 155 10.93 18.36 -23.18
N VAL A 156 11.40 17.42 -24.02
CA VAL A 156 11.03 17.37 -25.45
C VAL A 156 9.63 16.78 -25.63
N LEU A 157 9.21 15.89 -24.76
CA LEU A 157 7.93 15.16 -24.90
C LEU A 157 6.72 16.11 -24.87
N MET A 158 6.67 17.05 -23.91
CA MET A 158 5.53 17.97 -23.76
C MET A 158 5.37 18.94 -24.94
N PRO A 159 6.42 19.65 -25.41
CA PRO A 159 6.34 20.45 -26.63
C PRO A 159 6.01 19.62 -27.89
N ALA A 160 6.55 18.40 -28.00
CA ALA A 160 6.23 17.52 -29.11
C ALA A 160 4.74 17.19 -29.15
N LEU A 161 4.16 16.80 -28.01
CA LEU A 161 2.72 16.55 -27.88
C LEU A 161 1.88 17.81 -28.21
N GLY A 162 2.26 18.99 -27.71
CA GLY A 162 1.55 20.23 -27.98
C GLY A 162 1.59 20.65 -29.45
N ASN A 163 2.70 20.39 -30.15
CA ASN A 163 2.86 20.75 -31.58
C ASN A 163 2.18 19.76 -32.54
N ILE A 164 1.82 18.56 -32.09
CA ILE A 164 1.07 17.58 -32.91
C ILE A 164 -0.21 18.20 -33.42
N GLY A 165 -1.00 18.81 -32.55
CA GLY A 165 -2.25 19.49 -32.91
C GLY A 165 -2.02 20.61 -33.94
N ASN A 166 -0.94 21.36 -33.81
CA ASN A 166 -0.59 22.44 -34.71
C ASN A 166 -0.18 21.93 -36.12
N ILE A 167 0.63 20.86 -36.17
CA ILE A 167 1.01 20.23 -37.46
C ILE A 167 -0.23 19.67 -38.14
N MET A 168 -1.10 18.95 -37.39
CA MET A 168 -2.33 18.40 -37.93
C MET A 168 -3.24 19.51 -38.45
N TYR A 169 -3.34 20.65 -37.73
CA TYR A 169 -4.09 21.84 -38.15
C TYR A 169 -3.57 22.35 -39.50
N VAL A 170 -2.23 22.55 -39.69
CA VAL A 170 -1.65 23.00 -40.93
C VAL A 170 -1.89 22.04 -42.09
N VAL A 171 -1.74 20.73 -41.86
CA VAL A 171 -1.97 19.70 -42.90
C VAL A 171 -3.43 19.73 -43.37
N ILE A 172 -4.40 19.80 -42.43
CA ILE A 172 -5.83 19.86 -42.73
C ILE A 172 -6.16 21.17 -43.48
N ALA A 173 -5.56 22.30 -43.09
CA ALA A 173 -5.79 23.55 -43.80
C ALA A 173 -5.29 23.49 -45.26
N ILE A 174 -4.10 22.92 -45.51
CA ILE A 174 -3.57 22.74 -46.85
C ILE A 174 -4.44 21.77 -47.66
N VAL A 175 -4.68 20.58 -47.15
CA VAL A 175 -5.46 19.57 -47.87
C VAL A 175 -6.90 20.05 -48.13
N GLY A 176 -7.55 20.66 -47.15
CA GLY A 176 -8.88 21.22 -47.30
C GLY A 176 -8.94 22.38 -48.31
N GLY A 177 -7.90 23.23 -48.30
CA GLY A 177 -7.73 24.32 -49.28
C GLY A 177 -7.58 23.78 -50.71
N VAL A 178 -6.73 22.77 -50.93
CA VAL A 178 -6.53 22.13 -52.25
C VAL A 178 -7.86 21.50 -52.70
N MET A 179 -8.58 20.78 -51.81
CA MET A 179 -9.85 20.13 -52.16
C MET A 179 -10.95 21.18 -52.59
N ILE A 180 -10.92 22.37 -52.01
CA ILE A 180 -11.81 23.46 -52.41
C ILE A 180 -11.42 24.01 -53.81
N LEU A 181 -10.12 24.23 -54.06
CA LEU A 181 -9.64 24.77 -55.33
C LEU A 181 -9.86 23.82 -56.50
N GLU A 182 -9.65 22.51 -56.27
CA GLU A 182 -9.84 21.47 -57.28
C GLU A 182 -11.29 20.99 -57.43
N GLN A 183 -12.21 21.53 -56.61
CA GLN A 183 -13.61 21.13 -56.58
C GLN A 183 -13.80 19.62 -56.46
N THR A 184 -12.91 18.98 -55.66
CA THR A 184 -12.96 17.52 -55.44
C THR A 184 -14.29 17.11 -54.80
N PRO A 185 -14.97 16.03 -55.32
CA PRO A 185 -16.19 15.56 -54.73
C PRO A 185 -15.95 15.07 -53.30
N ASN A 186 -16.76 15.58 -52.37
CA ASN A 186 -16.66 15.17 -50.97
C ASN A 186 -17.34 13.83 -50.78
N VAL A 187 -16.65 12.90 -50.10
CA VAL A 187 -17.22 11.64 -49.62
C VAL A 187 -17.63 11.84 -48.17
N HIS A 188 -18.93 11.67 -47.91
CA HIS A 188 -19.55 11.85 -46.60
C HIS A 188 -20.52 10.70 -46.29
N LEU A 189 -20.80 10.45 -45.02
CA LEU A 189 -21.76 9.41 -44.64
C LEU A 189 -23.23 9.85 -44.86
N PHE A 190 -23.57 11.15 -44.75
CA PHE A 190 -24.97 11.64 -44.74
C PHE A 190 -25.19 13.06 -45.31
N GLY A 191 -24.57 13.51 -46.41
CA GLY A 191 -25.26 14.57 -47.10
C GLY A 191 -24.60 15.90 -47.43
N ILE A 192 -23.27 16.10 -47.36
CA ILE A 192 -22.63 17.34 -47.85
C ILE A 192 -21.75 17.04 -49.04
N ASN A 193 -22.23 17.35 -50.24
CA ASN A 193 -21.57 16.97 -51.51
C ASN A 193 -20.34 17.83 -51.86
N VAL A 194 -20.20 19.04 -51.29
CA VAL A 194 -19.15 19.98 -51.64
C VAL A 194 -18.44 20.48 -50.38
N ILE A 195 -17.09 20.42 -50.37
CA ILE A 195 -16.30 21.00 -49.29
C ILE A 195 -16.33 22.51 -49.43
N THR A 196 -16.75 23.17 -48.34
CA THR A 196 -16.79 24.63 -48.24
C THR A 196 -15.72 25.13 -47.24
N VAL A 197 -15.34 26.40 -47.32
CA VAL A 197 -14.45 27.02 -46.34
C VAL A 197 -14.92 26.86 -44.93
N GLY A 198 -16.29 26.96 -44.72
CA GLY A 198 -16.89 26.74 -43.40
C GLY A 198 -16.67 25.32 -42.83
N ILE A 199 -16.73 24.29 -43.70
CA ILE A 199 -16.44 22.90 -43.31
C ILE A 199 -14.99 22.76 -42.89
N VAL A 200 -14.03 23.30 -43.66
CA VAL A 200 -12.59 23.23 -43.33
C VAL A 200 -12.33 23.95 -42.00
N VAL A 201 -12.87 25.14 -41.78
CA VAL A 201 -12.72 25.87 -40.51
C VAL A 201 -13.32 25.09 -39.34
N SER A 202 -14.50 24.49 -39.50
CA SER A 202 -15.08 23.61 -38.48
C SER A 202 -14.20 22.39 -38.19
N PHE A 203 -13.65 21.79 -39.24
CA PHE A 203 -12.72 20.64 -39.12
C PHE A 203 -11.45 21.01 -38.37
N LEU A 204 -10.88 22.18 -38.61
CA LEU A 204 -9.69 22.68 -37.87
C LEU A 204 -9.98 22.82 -36.37
N GLY A 205 -11.17 23.29 -36.00
CA GLY A 205 -11.61 23.32 -34.59
C GLY A 205 -11.74 21.92 -33.98
N MET A 206 -12.33 20.98 -34.74
CA MET A 206 -12.48 19.57 -34.29
C MET A 206 -11.13 18.88 -34.10
N VAL A 207 -10.18 19.08 -35.00
CA VAL A 207 -8.80 18.52 -34.92
C VAL A 207 -8.08 19.04 -33.69
N ARG A 208 -8.21 20.31 -33.38
CA ARG A 208 -7.64 20.90 -32.18
C ARG A 208 -8.22 20.30 -30.91
N ASN A 209 -9.57 20.19 -30.84
CA ASN A 209 -10.24 19.55 -29.72
C ASN A 209 -9.87 18.07 -29.59
N PHE A 210 -9.76 17.34 -30.71
CA PHE A 210 -9.35 15.94 -30.73
C PHE A 210 -7.94 15.76 -30.14
N SER A 211 -6.97 16.58 -30.59
CA SER A 211 -5.60 16.54 -30.07
C SER A 211 -5.52 16.88 -28.59
N GLN A 212 -6.26 17.88 -28.13
CA GLN A 212 -6.33 18.25 -26.71
C GLN A 212 -6.92 17.12 -25.85
N THR A 213 -8.01 16.50 -26.33
CA THR A 213 -8.67 15.40 -25.61
C THR A 213 -7.77 14.17 -25.50
N ILE A 214 -7.04 13.81 -26.57
CA ILE A 214 -6.04 12.74 -26.54
C ILE A 214 -4.93 13.05 -25.53
N GLY A 215 -4.44 14.31 -25.51
CA GLY A 215 -3.46 14.77 -24.52
C GLY A 215 -3.96 14.63 -23.08
N GLN A 216 -5.19 15.04 -22.80
CA GLN A 216 -5.82 14.90 -21.49
C GLN A 216 -5.95 13.43 -21.07
N MET A 217 -6.37 12.54 -21.96
CA MET A 217 -6.45 11.10 -21.69
C MET A 217 -5.06 10.52 -21.37
N SER A 218 -4.05 10.91 -22.13
CA SER A 218 -2.67 10.43 -21.93
C SER A 218 -2.12 10.80 -20.55
N MET A 219 -2.49 11.97 -20.03
CA MET A 219 -2.12 12.40 -18.68
C MET A 219 -2.79 11.57 -17.57
N GLN A 220 -3.92 10.91 -17.84
CA GLN A 220 -4.60 10.08 -16.86
C GLN A 220 -3.96 8.69 -16.68
N VAL A 221 -3.19 8.21 -17.66
CA VAL A 221 -2.61 6.85 -17.63
C VAL A 221 -1.73 6.61 -16.38
N PRO A 222 -0.76 7.49 -16.05
CA PRO A 222 0.03 7.33 -14.83
C PRO A 222 -0.81 7.40 -13.54
N MET A 223 -1.83 8.27 -13.51
CA MET A 223 -2.71 8.41 -12.34
C MET A 223 -3.57 7.18 -12.12
N ILE A 224 -4.05 6.55 -13.19
CA ILE A 224 -4.78 5.28 -13.12
C ILE A 224 -3.87 4.18 -12.58
N ALA A 225 -2.64 4.07 -13.12
CA ALA A 225 -1.69 3.06 -12.66
C ALA A 225 -1.36 3.23 -11.17
N LEU A 226 -1.14 4.48 -10.71
CA LEU A 226 -0.90 4.81 -9.32
C LEU A 226 -2.11 4.47 -8.43
N GLY A 227 -3.31 4.87 -8.86
CA GLY A 227 -4.55 4.59 -8.14
C GLY A 227 -4.86 3.10 -8.05
N MET A 228 -4.62 2.32 -9.10
CA MET A 228 -4.77 0.87 -9.09
C MET A 228 -3.76 0.18 -8.16
N ALA A 229 -2.50 0.61 -8.19
CA ALA A 229 -1.47 0.10 -7.30
C ALA A 229 -1.80 0.41 -5.83
N GLY A 230 -2.26 1.64 -5.54
CA GLY A 230 -2.73 2.05 -4.21
C GLY A 230 -3.94 1.22 -3.75
N ALA A 231 -4.92 0.99 -4.64
CA ALA A 231 -6.07 0.13 -4.35
C ALA A 231 -5.63 -1.30 -4.01
N GLY A 232 -4.68 -1.86 -4.76
CA GLY A 232 -4.13 -3.18 -4.45
C GLY A 232 -3.55 -3.28 -3.04
N ARG A 233 -2.78 -2.26 -2.59
CA ARG A 233 -2.22 -2.25 -1.22
C ARG A 233 -3.29 -2.04 -0.14
N VAL A 234 -4.25 -1.16 -0.39
CA VAL A 234 -5.38 -0.92 0.54
C VAL A 234 -6.20 -2.18 0.73
N PHE A 235 -6.59 -2.85 -0.36
CA PHE A 235 -7.34 -4.10 -0.26
C PHE A 235 -6.50 -5.23 0.34
N ALA A 236 -5.20 -5.31 0.04
CA ALA A 236 -4.31 -6.26 0.68
C ALA A 236 -4.23 -6.07 2.21
N LEU A 237 -4.36 -4.84 2.72
CA LEU A 237 -4.44 -4.57 4.16
C LEU A 237 -5.82 -4.96 4.74
N ILE A 238 -6.90 -4.65 4.03
CA ILE A 238 -8.28 -4.99 4.48
C ILE A 238 -8.49 -6.51 4.52
N ASP A 239 -7.96 -7.23 3.53
CA ASP A 239 -8.12 -8.67 3.36
C ASP A 239 -7.11 -9.50 4.17
N GLN A 240 -6.27 -8.85 5.01
CA GLN A 240 -5.37 -9.59 5.91
C GLN A 240 -6.17 -10.44 6.90
N GLU A 241 -5.67 -11.64 7.15
CA GLU A 241 -6.28 -12.55 8.10
C GLU A 241 -6.15 -12.01 9.53
N PRO A 242 -7.24 -11.94 10.28
CA PRO A 242 -7.23 -11.49 11.67
C PRO A 242 -6.45 -12.47 12.56
N GLU A 243 -6.11 -12.02 13.76
CA GLU A 243 -5.48 -12.88 14.76
C GLU A 243 -6.37 -14.11 15.04
N GLU A 244 -5.86 -15.30 14.76
CA GLU A 244 -6.57 -16.55 15.04
C GLU A 244 -6.72 -16.80 16.54
N ASP A 245 -7.92 -17.17 16.97
CA ASP A 245 -8.19 -17.57 18.34
C ASP A 245 -9.11 -18.79 18.38
N HIS A 246 -8.53 -19.92 18.72
CA HIS A 246 -9.25 -21.18 18.91
C HIS A 246 -9.54 -21.49 20.39
N GLY A 247 -9.33 -20.49 21.27
CA GLY A 247 -9.61 -20.61 22.70
C GLY A 247 -11.10 -20.76 22.98
N TYR A 248 -11.43 -21.66 23.91
CA TYR A 248 -12.78 -21.90 24.32
C TYR A 248 -12.99 -21.80 25.84
N VAL A 249 -11.92 -21.63 26.60
CA VAL A 249 -11.94 -21.33 28.02
C VAL A 249 -12.09 -19.83 28.20
N THR A 250 -13.09 -19.40 28.94
CA THR A 250 -13.44 -17.99 29.14
C THR A 250 -13.30 -17.56 30.58
N LEU A 251 -13.03 -16.26 30.81
CA LEU A 251 -12.91 -15.67 32.12
C LEU A 251 -14.29 -15.15 32.57
N VAL A 252 -14.78 -15.64 33.70
CA VAL A 252 -16.04 -15.23 34.26
C VAL A 252 -15.91 -14.71 35.69
N ARG A 253 -16.84 -13.89 36.12
CA ARG A 253 -16.92 -13.49 37.53
C ARG A 253 -17.38 -14.71 38.34
N ALA A 254 -16.81 -14.84 39.54
CA ALA A 254 -17.10 -15.97 40.39
C ALA A 254 -17.30 -15.52 41.86
N ARG A 255 -17.94 -16.34 42.66
CA ARG A 255 -17.93 -16.26 44.13
C ARG A 255 -17.35 -17.55 44.70
N GLU A 256 -16.72 -17.44 45.83
CA GLU A 256 -16.16 -18.56 46.57
C GLU A 256 -17.23 -19.17 47.49
N LEU A 257 -17.34 -20.46 47.44
CA LEU A 257 -18.25 -21.23 48.30
C LEU A 257 -17.53 -21.63 49.61
N PRO A 258 -18.27 -22.01 50.66
CA PRO A 258 -17.68 -22.40 51.95
C PRO A 258 -16.72 -23.58 51.89
N ASP A 259 -16.84 -24.42 50.86
CA ASP A 259 -15.97 -25.57 50.57
C ASP A 259 -14.69 -25.21 49.84
N GLY A 260 -14.49 -23.92 49.49
CA GLY A 260 -13.36 -23.42 48.73
C GLY A 260 -13.48 -23.58 47.20
N SER A 261 -14.58 -24.14 46.72
CA SER A 261 -14.90 -24.16 45.29
C SER A 261 -15.40 -22.79 44.80
N VAL A 262 -15.45 -22.58 43.50
CA VAL A 262 -15.95 -21.32 42.91
C VAL A 262 -17.10 -21.60 41.95
N GLU A 263 -18.11 -20.76 42.01
CA GLU A 263 -19.23 -20.77 41.08
C GLU A 263 -19.39 -19.45 40.36
N PRO A 264 -19.88 -19.44 39.10
CA PRO A 264 -20.07 -18.22 38.34
C PRO A 264 -21.14 -17.31 38.96
N THR A 265 -20.95 -16.01 38.89
CA THR A 265 -21.90 -14.98 39.35
C THR A 265 -21.86 -13.74 38.46
N GLU A 266 -23.00 -13.04 38.40
CA GLU A 266 -23.04 -11.70 37.75
C GLU A 266 -22.60 -10.57 38.69
N GLU A 267 -22.54 -10.85 39.99
CA GLU A 267 -22.14 -9.87 40.99
C GLU A 267 -20.66 -9.47 40.89
N ARG A 268 -20.35 -8.26 41.32
CA ARG A 268 -18.97 -7.75 41.38
C ARG A 268 -18.27 -8.18 42.68
N THR A 269 -17.88 -9.43 42.74
CA THR A 269 -17.21 -10.01 43.93
C THR A 269 -15.70 -9.73 43.99
N GLY A 270 -15.10 -9.26 42.89
CA GLY A 270 -13.66 -9.14 42.76
C GLY A 270 -12.94 -10.46 42.49
N ILE A 271 -13.65 -11.58 42.50
CA ILE A 271 -13.11 -12.92 42.22
C ILE A 271 -13.44 -13.31 40.80
N TRP A 272 -12.42 -13.87 40.11
CA TRP A 272 -12.53 -14.34 38.74
C TRP A 272 -12.21 -15.83 38.67
N ALA A 273 -12.85 -16.55 37.73
CA ALA A 273 -12.59 -17.97 37.48
C ALA A 273 -12.59 -18.27 35.97
N TRP A 274 -11.83 -19.27 35.62
CA TRP A 274 -11.79 -19.84 34.27
C TRP A 274 -12.98 -20.83 34.14
N ARG A 275 -13.90 -20.55 33.22
CA ARG A 275 -14.93 -21.46 32.78
C ARG A 275 -14.37 -22.38 31.71
N HIS A 276 -14.09 -23.62 32.04
CA HIS A 276 -13.48 -24.62 31.16
C HIS A 276 -14.50 -25.70 30.78
N PRO A 277 -15.12 -25.61 29.59
CA PRO A 277 -15.97 -26.69 29.07
C PRO A 277 -15.07 -27.83 28.54
N HIS A 278 -15.34 -29.04 29.00
CA HIS A 278 -14.66 -30.25 28.57
C HIS A 278 -15.40 -30.86 27.37
N LYS A 279 -14.72 -30.92 26.20
CA LYS A 279 -15.32 -31.41 24.95
C LYS A 279 -15.61 -32.91 24.98
N ALA A 280 -14.95 -33.65 25.87
CA ALA A 280 -15.05 -35.13 25.92
C ALA A 280 -16.36 -35.64 26.60
N ASP A 281 -16.81 -34.96 27.63
CA ASP A 281 -17.94 -35.39 28.47
C ASP A 281 -19.02 -34.30 28.63
N GLY A 282 -18.83 -33.13 28.06
CA GLY A 282 -19.75 -31.99 28.13
C GLY A 282 -19.78 -31.29 29.50
N THR A 283 -18.93 -31.69 30.44
CA THR A 283 -18.86 -31.05 31.76
C THR A 283 -18.21 -29.67 31.69
N VAL A 284 -18.51 -28.83 32.68
CA VAL A 284 -17.89 -27.49 32.80
C VAL A 284 -17.25 -27.41 34.18
N THR A 285 -15.97 -27.13 34.24
CA THR A 285 -15.24 -26.84 35.47
C THR A 285 -14.95 -25.35 35.63
N TYR A 286 -14.94 -24.89 36.87
CA TYR A 286 -14.57 -23.52 37.22
C TYR A 286 -13.31 -23.55 38.08
N THR A 287 -12.24 -22.93 37.56
CA THR A 287 -10.95 -22.83 38.24
C THR A 287 -10.69 -21.37 38.62
N ARG A 288 -10.48 -21.11 39.92
CA ARG A 288 -10.20 -19.74 40.39
C ARG A 288 -8.96 -19.20 39.74
N LEU A 289 -9.03 -17.94 39.25
CA LEU A 289 -7.88 -17.20 38.76
C LEU A 289 -6.93 -16.87 39.94
N ARG A 290 -5.73 -17.44 39.91
CA ARG A 290 -4.68 -17.25 40.95
C ARG A 290 -3.40 -16.71 40.38
N GLY A 291 -3.16 -16.86 39.06
CA GLY A 291 -1.98 -16.41 38.37
C GLY A 291 -0.80 -17.40 38.50
N GLU A 292 -1.05 -18.70 38.64
CA GLU A 292 0.00 -19.71 38.55
C GLU A 292 0.41 -19.89 37.09
N LEU A 293 1.72 -19.82 36.80
CA LEU A 293 2.26 -19.99 35.45
C LEU A 293 3.27 -21.16 35.44
N VAL A 294 3.14 -22.04 34.46
CA VAL A 294 4.09 -23.13 34.22
C VAL A 294 4.41 -23.19 32.74
N MET A 295 5.70 -23.16 32.41
CA MET A 295 6.22 -23.42 31.08
C MET A 295 7.04 -24.69 31.11
N GLU A 296 6.86 -25.59 30.15
CA GLU A 296 7.51 -26.89 30.08
C GLU A 296 8.06 -27.11 28.66
N GLY A 297 9.38 -27.16 28.51
CA GLY A 297 10.06 -27.51 27.27
C GLY A 297 9.65 -26.61 26.09
N VAL A 298 9.62 -25.29 26.28
CA VAL A 298 9.15 -24.37 25.27
C VAL A 298 10.26 -23.97 24.32
N ASP A 299 10.06 -24.30 23.03
CA ASP A 299 10.85 -23.82 21.92
C ASP A 299 10.07 -22.75 21.15
N PHE A 300 10.80 -21.70 20.69
CA PHE A 300 10.17 -20.63 19.95
C PHE A 300 11.12 -19.91 18.99
N SER A 301 10.61 -19.65 17.77
CA SER A 301 11.23 -18.83 16.74
C SER A 301 10.20 -17.83 16.15
N TYR A 302 10.64 -16.63 15.76
CA TYR A 302 9.79 -15.64 15.10
C TYR A 302 9.64 -15.88 13.59
N ASP A 303 10.65 -16.48 12.96
CA ASP A 303 10.79 -16.59 11.50
C ASP A 303 11.10 -18.00 10.98
N ASP A 304 11.00 -19.02 11.82
CA ASP A 304 11.33 -20.42 11.55
C ASP A 304 12.79 -20.67 11.10
N LYS A 305 13.66 -19.65 11.19
CA LYS A 305 15.07 -19.72 10.77
C LYS A 305 16.03 -19.77 11.93
N LYS A 306 15.69 -19.05 13.02
CA LYS A 306 16.53 -18.93 14.19
C LYS A 306 15.70 -19.07 15.45
N ASP A 307 15.95 -20.13 16.20
CA ASP A 307 15.32 -20.29 17.49
C ASP A 307 15.82 -19.24 18.48
N VAL A 308 14.86 -18.63 19.17
CA VAL A 308 15.10 -17.61 20.20
C VAL A 308 15.03 -18.21 21.60
N LEU A 309 14.17 -19.21 21.78
CA LEU A 309 14.04 -19.97 23.02
C LEU A 309 14.22 -21.45 22.73
N HIS A 310 15.01 -22.12 23.59
CA HIS A 310 15.31 -23.56 23.50
C HIS A 310 15.00 -24.23 24.83
N ASP A 311 14.11 -25.20 24.86
CA ASP A 311 13.76 -26.05 26.01
C ASP A 311 13.57 -25.25 27.31
N ILE A 312 12.83 -24.13 27.21
CA ILE A 312 12.62 -23.25 28.35
C ILE A 312 11.56 -23.84 29.26
N SER A 313 11.97 -24.11 30.51
CA SER A 313 11.09 -24.55 31.57
C SER A 313 11.18 -23.60 32.76
N LEU A 314 10.02 -23.11 33.24
CA LEU A 314 9.91 -22.22 34.38
C LEU A 314 8.56 -22.35 35.05
N TRP A 315 8.48 -21.92 36.32
CA TRP A 315 7.21 -21.86 37.05
C TRP A 315 7.14 -20.61 37.92
N ALA A 316 5.94 -20.09 38.11
CA ALA A 316 5.63 -18.99 38.99
C ALA A 316 4.37 -19.35 39.82
N LYS A 317 4.49 -19.39 41.12
CA LYS A 317 3.37 -19.59 42.02
C LYS A 317 2.61 -18.26 42.27
N PRO A 318 1.33 -18.33 42.64
CA PRO A 318 0.58 -17.12 43.01
C PRO A 318 1.31 -16.25 44.03
N GLY A 319 1.40 -14.94 43.76
CA GLY A 319 2.11 -13.98 44.62
C GLY A 319 3.65 -14.00 44.51
N GLN A 320 4.23 -14.89 43.75
CA GLN A 320 5.68 -14.97 43.55
C GLN A 320 6.17 -13.89 42.56
N LYS A 321 7.32 -13.27 42.86
CA LYS A 321 8.02 -12.37 41.95
C LYS A 321 9.16 -13.10 41.25
N ILE A 322 9.21 -13.06 39.93
CA ILE A 322 10.27 -13.68 39.12
C ILE A 322 10.98 -12.58 38.34
N ALA A 323 12.30 -12.64 38.30
CA ALA A 323 13.14 -11.77 37.50
C ALA A 323 13.84 -12.58 36.41
N PHE A 324 13.71 -12.17 35.16
CA PHE A 324 14.48 -12.70 34.03
C PHE A 324 15.77 -11.88 33.88
N VAL A 325 16.90 -12.56 33.99
CA VAL A 325 18.24 -11.92 33.87
C VAL A 325 18.96 -12.53 32.68
N GLY A 326 19.64 -11.72 31.91
CA GLY A 326 20.41 -12.17 30.73
C GLY A 326 20.77 -11.00 29.81
N ALA A 327 21.68 -11.26 28.86
CA ALA A 327 22.10 -10.27 27.87
C ALA A 327 20.91 -9.77 26.99
N THR A 328 21.11 -8.67 26.28
CA THR A 328 20.16 -8.21 25.26
C THR A 328 20.04 -9.30 24.17
N GLY A 329 18.82 -9.59 23.73
CA GLY A 329 18.57 -10.66 22.78
C GLY A 329 18.44 -12.09 23.37
N ALA A 330 18.58 -12.27 24.70
CA ALA A 330 18.48 -13.59 25.37
C ALA A 330 17.03 -14.11 25.51
N GLY A 331 16.06 -13.54 24.81
CA GLY A 331 14.68 -14.04 24.81
C GLY A 331 13.80 -13.58 25.98
N LYS A 332 14.24 -12.67 26.86
CA LYS A 332 13.46 -12.22 28.03
C LYS A 332 12.08 -11.66 27.66
N THR A 333 12.05 -10.74 26.69
CA THR A 333 10.80 -10.15 26.17
C THR A 333 9.96 -11.18 25.42
N THR A 334 10.61 -12.14 24.76
CA THR A 334 9.93 -13.24 24.07
C THR A 334 9.10 -14.08 25.04
N ILE A 335 9.64 -14.40 26.23
CA ILE A 335 8.89 -15.14 27.27
C ILE A 335 7.60 -14.36 27.65
N THR A 336 7.69 -13.05 27.88
CA THR A 336 6.52 -12.24 28.22
C THR A 336 5.51 -12.16 27.07
N ASN A 337 5.98 -12.10 25.82
CA ASN A 337 5.11 -12.11 24.63
C ASN A 337 4.36 -13.45 24.51
N LEU A 338 4.99 -14.57 24.80
CA LEU A 338 4.37 -15.88 24.79
C LEU A 338 3.34 -16.06 25.92
N ILE A 339 3.62 -15.53 27.12
CA ILE A 339 2.66 -15.54 28.24
C ILE A 339 1.38 -14.75 27.88
N ASN A 340 1.51 -13.62 27.17
CA ASN A 340 0.39 -12.83 26.66
C ASN A 340 -0.25 -13.43 25.40
N ARG A 341 0.31 -14.51 24.89
CA ARG A 341 -0.14 -15.19 23.69
C ARG A 341 -0.24 -14.23 22.49
N PHE A 342 0.76 -13.33 22.37
CA PHE A 342 0.96 -12.54 21.14
C PHE A 342 1.50 -13.39 20.00
N TYR A 343 2.15 -14.50 20.36
CA TYR A 343 2.62 -15.56 19.47
C TYR A 343 2.21 -16.90 20.08
N ASP A 344 1.80 -17.83 19.24
CA ASP A 344 1.55 -19.20 19.64
C ASP A 344 2.85 -20.03 19.53
N ILE A 345 3.06 -20.95 20.46
CA ILE A 345 4.25 -21.83 20.48
C ILE A 345 4.05 -23.01 19.53
N ALA A 346 5.14 -23.45 18.88
CA ALA A 346 5.15 -24.64 18.05
C ALA A 346 5.32 -25.91 18.88
N ASP A 347 6.20 -25.88 19.90
CA ASP A 347 6.48 -27.02 20.78
C ASP A 347 6.55 -26.60 22.25
N GLY A 348 6.40 -27.58 23.14
CA GLY A 348 6.27 -27.35 24.58
C GLY A 348 4.86 -27.07 25.05
N LYS A 349 4.73 -26.62 26.31
CA LYS A 349 3.44 -26.28 26.93
C LYS A 349 3.57 -25.08 27.85
N ILE A 350 2.60 -24.17 27.74
CA ILE A 350 2.43 -23.09 28.72
C ILE A 350 1.06 -23.29 29.38
N ARG A 351 1.04 -23.36 30.71
CA ARG A 351 -0.19 -23.47 31.50
C ARG A 351 -0.37 -22.26 32.39
N TYR A 352 -1.57 -21.77 32.44
CA TYR A 352 -1.99 -20.70 33.31
C TYR A 352 -3.13 -21.20 34.21
N ASP A 353 -2.91 -21.20 35.52
CA ASP A 353 -3.78 -21.87 36.53
C ASP A 353 -4.10 -23.33 36.16
N GLY A 354 -3.07 -24.07 35.68
CA GLY A 354 -3.17 -25.46 35.25
C GLY A 354 -3.83 -25.69 33.87
N ILE A 355 -4.33 -24.64 33.22
CA ILE A 355 -4.98 -24.70 31.91
C ILE A 355 -3.98 -24.35 30.84
N ASN A 356 -3.87 -25.16 29.75
CA ASN A 356 -3.04 -24.79 28.60
C ASN A 356 -3.55 -23.50 27.98
N ILE A 357 -2.66 -22.50 27.84
CA ILE A 357 -3.04 -21.16 27.33
C ILE A 357 -3.64 -21.18 25.93
N ASN A 358 -3.32 -22.17 25.09
CA ASN A 358 -3.91 -22.32 23.76
C ASN A 358 -5.41 -22.65 23.81
N LYS A 359 -5.92 -23.12 24.96
CA LYS A 359 -7.36 -23.36 25.19
C LYS A 359 -8.08 -22.14 25.71
N ILE A 360 -7.35 -21.14 26.24
CA ILE A 360 -7.93 -19.92 26.80
C ILE A 360 -8.17 -18.92 25.66
N HIS A 361 -9.34 -18.31 25.64
CA HIS A 361 -9.69 -17.24 24.72
C HIS A 361 -8.73 -16.06 24.90
N LYS A 362 -8.07 -15.62 23.82
CA LYS A 362 -6.99 -14.60 23.88
C LYS A 362 -7.39 -13.30 24.58
N PRO A 363 -8.54 -12.70 24.28
CA PRO A 363 -9.01 -11.50 25.01
C PRO A 363 -9.20 -11.74 26.52
N ASP A 364 -9.67 -12.92 26.92
CA ASP A 364 -9.86 -13.25 28.33
C ASP A 364 -8.53 -13.50 29.05
N LEU A 365 -7.57 -14.13 28.37
CA LEU A 365 -6.22 -14.28 28.89
C LEU A 365 -5.57 -12.90 29.11
N ARG A 366 -5.56 -12.04 28.10
CA ARG A 366 -4.99 -10.70 28.18
C ARG A 366 -5.68 -9.82 29.20
N ARG A 367 -7.00 -9.99 29.39
CA ARG A 367 -7.76 -9.30 30.43
C ARG A 367 -7.36 -9.70 31.84
N SER A 368 -6.87 -10.90 32.03
CA SER A 368 -6.40 -11.41 33.33
C SER A 368 -4.98 -10.96 33.69
N LEU A 369 -4.24 -10.42 32.72
CA LEU A 369 -2.84 -10.00 32.84
C LEU A 369 -2.73 -8.46 32.84
N GLY A 370 -1.78 -7.95 33.59
CA GLY A 370 -1.35 -6.54 33.51
C GLY A 370 0.05 -6.48 32.89
N VAL A 371 0.19 -5.72 31.81
CA VAL A 371 1.48 -5.59 31.12
C VAL A 371 1.99 -4.16 31.24
N VAL A 372 3.26 -4.02 31.69
CA VAL A 372 3.98 -2.74 31.69
C VAL A 372 5.11 -2.84 30.69
N LEU A 373 5.03 -2.03 29.63
CA LEU A 373 6.02 -2.00 28.57
C LEU A 373 7.24 -1.19 28.98
N GLN A 374 8.41 -1.52 28.42
CA GLN A 374 9.65 -0.78 28.62
C GLN A 374 9.54 0.64 28.02
N ASP A 375 8.98 0.75 26.82
CA ASP A 375 8.71 2.01 26.13
C ASP A 375 7.22 2.33 26.24
N VAL A 376 6.87 3.10 27.24
CA VAL A 376 5.47 3.51 27.47
C VAL A 376 5.09 4.59 26.46
N LYS A 377 4.19 4.27 25.54
CA LYS A 377 3.55 5.26 24.66
C LYS A 377 2.21 5.65 25.30
N LEU A 378 2.06 6.94 25.60
CA LEU A 378 0.80 7.47 26.10
C LEU A 378 -0.09 7.82 24.91
N PHE A 379 -1.33 7.37 24.98
CA PHE A 379 -2.38 7.83 24.07
C PHE A 379 -2.95 9.14 24.60
N THR A 380 -3.01 10.16 23.74
CA THR A 380 -3.59 11.48 24.05
C THR A 380 -5.03 11.59 23.57
#